data_dcfdd2ce8654ceb701acafa889c0f9fc
#
_entry.id   dcfdd2ce8654ceb701acafa889c0f9fc
#
_cell.length_a   1.000
_cell.length_b   1.000
_cell.length_c   1.000
_cell.angle_alpha   90.00
_cell.angle_beta   90.00
_cell.angle_gamma   90.00
#
_symmetry.space_group_name_H-M   'P 1'
#
loop_
_entity.id
_entity.type
_entity.pdbx_description
1 polymer ?
#
loop_
_entity_poly.entity_id
_entity_poly.type
_entity_poly.pdbx_seq_one_letter_code
_entity_poly.pdbx_strand_id
1 'polypeptide(L)'
;MCAVALTVLGLAILFSSTVSLKADPYFFIKRQLVFVGLAVALGWVVSRLDLEYLRPYSWIIAGVAALALLAVLIPGIGVRVNGARRWVELGLMRGQPSELAKLAMVFALAHYCGINQRHMPSLVRGFIVPCAGIGLFGLLIIAEPDFGTAALTGVVGFAMLFLGGARLRYMVPTALGGLGLFALAVWHDPVRFGRITAFLDVEANRADGAYQLFQAILAFASGGLDGVGLGNGRQQMAFLPEAHTDFIFAIVGEELGLWFTLAAVTAFAVLFCAGLAHLRRAPNLFGYLLMAGSLLLLALQSLINLGVVTGSLPTKGMSLPFISYGGSNLLLMGIIIGLVFNTRREWSRPNLAPKRALMEVSA
;
A
#
# COMPACT_ATOMS: atom_id res chain seq x y z
N MET A 1 -18.31 4.92 1.51
CA MET A 1 -19.09 3.71 1.24
C MET A 1 -18.23 2.59 0.68
N CYS A 2 -17.51 2.75 -0.47
CA CYS A 2 -16.69 1.66 -1.05
C CYS A 2 -15.69 1.03 -0.07
N ALA A 3 -14.90 1.84 0.67
CA ALA A 3 -13.95 1.33 1.66
C ALA A 3 -14.63 0.48 2.76
N VAL A 4 -15.80 0.90 3.22
CA VAL A 4 -16.59 0.15 4.21
C VAL A 4 -17.07 -1.17 3.61
N ALA A 5 -17.62 -1.15 2.39
CA ALA A 5 -18.07 -2.36 1.71
C ALA A 5 -16.92 -3.38 1.51
N LEU A 6 -15.74 -2.90 1.08
CA LEU A 6 -14.54 -3.74 0.93
C LEU A 6 -14.07 -4.31 2.28
N THR A 7 -14.13 -3.52 3.37
CA THR A 7 -13.75 -4.01 4.72
C THR A 7 -14.74 -5.05 5.24
N VAL A 8 -16.05 -4.85 5.01
CA VAL A 8 -17.08 -5.83 5.41
C VAL A 8 -16.91 -7.12 4.62
N LEU A 9 -16.68 -7.04 3.30
CA LEU A 9 -16.39 -8.20 2.45
C LEU A 9 -15.13 -8.92 2.98
N GLY A 10 -14.06 -8.18 3.28
CA GLY A 10 -12.82 -8.74 3.83
C GLY A 10 -13.04 -9.46 5.15
N LEU A 11 -13.84 -8.91 6.07
CA LEU A 11 -14.16 -9.55 7.35
C LEU A 11 -14.98 -10.84 7.16
N ALA A 12 -15.95 -10.85 6.24
CA ALA A 12 -16.76 -12.02 5.97
C ALA A 12 -15.91 -13.17 5.40
N ILE A 13 -15.07 -12.88 4.41
CA ILE A 13 -14.18 -13.88 3.81
C ILE A 13 -13.05 -14.30 4.76
N LEU A 14 -12.51 -13.36 5.56
CA LEU A 14 -11.52 -13.70 6.59
C LEU A 14 -12.10 -14.69 7.59
N PHE A 15 -13.31 -14.49 8.06
CA PHE A 15 -13.96 -15.43 8.95
C PHE A 15 -14.15 -16.80 8.28
N SER A 16 -14.69 -16.82 7.06
CA SER A 16 -14.86 -18.05 6.28
C SER A 16 -13.53 -18.81 6.12
N SER A 17 -12.47 -18.11 5.69
CA SER A 17 -11.17 -18.73 5.37
C SER A 17 -10.35 -19.15 6.59
N THR A 18 -10.71 -18.73 7.81
CA THR A 18 -9.86 -18.94 9.00
C THR A 18 -10.53 -19.73 10.12
N VAL A 19 -11.82 -20.03 9.99
CA VAL A 19 -12.60 -20.70 11.05
C VAL A 19 -12.03 -22.07 11.46
N SER A 20 -11.43 -22.78 10.51
CA SER A 20 -10.84 -24.12 10.74
C SER A 20 -9.33 -24.11 11.01
N LEU A 21 -8.66 -22.95 10.93
CA LEU A 21 -7.18 -22.87 11.04
C LEU A 21 -6.65 -22.84 12.47
N LYS A 22 -7.48 -22.51 13.46
CA LYS A 22 -7.10 -22.37 14.88
C LYS A 22 -8.11 -23.04 15.80
N ALA A 23 -7.68 -23.37 17.01
CA ALA A 23 -8.57 -23.87 18.05
C ALA A 23 -9.65 -22.84 18.45
N ASP A 24 -9.34 -21.52 18.42
CA ASP A 24 -10.34 -20.44 18.52
C ASP A 24 -10.72 -19.99 17.09
N PRO A 25 -11.94 -20.32 16.60
CA PRO A 25 -12.41 -19.91 15.28
C PRO A 25 -12.46 -18.39 15.09
N TYR A 26 -12.55 -17.63 16.18
CA TYR A 26 -12.64 -16.17 16.17
C TYR A 26 -11.29 -15.47 16.32
N PHE A 27 -10.17 -16.20 16.40
CA PHE A 27 -8.84 -15.63 16.66
C PHE A 27 -8.46 -14.53 15.66
N PHE A 28 -8.56 -14.80 14.36
CA PHE A 28 -8.18 -13.84 13.32
C PHE A 28 -9.16 -12.66 13.24
N ILE A 29 -10.46 -12.93 13.33
CA ILE A 29 -11.48 -11.89 13.20
C ILE A 29 -11.48 -10.93 14.41
N LYS A 30 -11.28 -11.43 15.63
CA LYS A 30 -11.13 -10.57 16.82
C LYS A 30 -9.99 -9.58 16.65
N ARG A 31 -8.83 -10.06 16.20
CA ARG A 31 -7.66 -9.21 15.91
C ARG A 31 -7.93 -8.20 14.80
N GLN A 32 -8.53 -8.65 13.70
CA GLN A 32 -8.84 -7.77 12.57
C GLN A 32 -9.85 -6.68 12.98
N LEU A 33 -10.88 -7.00 13.78
CA LEU A 33 -11.84 -6.01 14.29
C LEU A 33 -11.18 -4.95 15.16
N VAL A 34 -10.19 -5.31 15.99
CA VAL A 34 -9.42 -4.34 16.76
C VAL A 34 -8.67 -3.39 15.81
N PHE A 35 -8.03 -3.93 14.76
CA PHE A 35 -7.35 -3.08 13.78
C PHE A 35 -8.32 -2.24 12.96
N VAL A 36 -9.52 -2.72 12.64
CA VAL A 36 -10.58 -1.91 12.01
C VAL A 36 -10.95 -0.74 12.93
N GLY A 37 -11.19 -1.00 14.21
CA GLY A 37 -11.48 0.05 15.19
C GLY A 37 -10.36 1.10 15.28
N LEU A 38 -9.09 0.66 15.35
CA LEU A 38 -7.93 1.55 15.36
C LEU A 38 -7.78 2.33 14.04
N ALA A 39 -7.99 1.68 12.89
CA ALA A 39 -7.93 2.34 11.58
C ALA A 39 -9.01 3.42 11.42
N VAL A 40 -10.24 3.15 11.90
CA VAL A 40 -11.33 4.13 11.93
C VAL A 40 -11.00 5.28 12.87
N ALA A 41 -10.49 5.01 14.06
CA ALA A 41 -10.08 6.04 15.03
C ALA A 41 -8.97 6.92 14.46
N LEU A 42 -7.91 6.32 13.90
CA LEU A 42 -6.81 7.06 13.26
C LEU A 42 -7.31 7.86 12.05
N GLY A 43 -8.13 7.26 11.19
CA GLY A 43 -8.74 7.97 10.07
C GLY A 43 -9.59 9.16 10.51
N TRP A 44 -10.36 8.99 11.58
CA TRP A 44 -11.13 10.09 12.16
C TRP A 44 -10.24 11.20 12.70
N VAL A 45 -9.19 10.87 13.45
CA VAL A 45 -8.20 11.85 13.95
C VAL A 45 -7.58 12.60 12.77
N VAL A 46 -7.04 11.88 11.78
CA VAL A 46 -6.41 12.48 10.58
C VAL A 46 -7.40 13.37 9.83
N SER A 47 -8.68 12.99 9.75
CA SER A 47 -9.72 13.81 9.10
C SER A 47 -9.97 15.16 9.78
N ARG A 48 -9.53 15.32 11.04
CA ARG A 48 -9.71 16.53 11.86
C ARG A 48 -8.43 17.35 12.01
N LEU A 49 -7.27 16.77 11.73
CA LEU A 49 -5.98 17.47 11.84
C LEU A 49 -5.86 18.58 10.81
N ASP A 50 -5.15 19.64 11.16
CA ASP A 50 -4.70 20.64 10.21
C ASP A 50 -3.40 20.15 9.56
N LEU A 51 -3.47 19.81 8.27
CA LEU A 51 -2.34 19.27 7.52
C LEU A 51 -1.23 20.33 7.29
N GLU A 52 -1.59 21.60 7.20
CA GLU A 52 -0.61 22.69 7.10
C GLU A 52 0.16 22.87 8.42
N TYR A 53 -0.48 22.63 9.56
CA TYR A 53 0.21 22.61 10.86
C TYR A 53 1.18 21.45 10.99
N LEU A 54 0.87 20.28 10.42
CA LEU A 54 1.76 19.11 10.42
C LEU A 54 2.90 19.23 9.40
N ARG A 55 2.74 20.04 8.38
CA ARG A 55 3.68 20.20 7.27
C ARG A 55 5.13 20.49 7.71
N PRO A 56 5.43 21.39 8.66
CA PRO A 56 6.79 21.62 9.13
C PRO A 56 7.46 20.40 9.76
N TYR A 57 6.66 19.48 10.32
CA TYR A 57 7.16 18.26 10.97
C TYR A 57 7.42 17.09 9.99
N SER A 58 7.29 17.32 8.68
CA SER A 58 7.47 16.28 7.64
C SER A 58 8.80 15.57 7.74
N TRP A 59 9.88 16.30 8.02
CA TRP A 59 11.21 15.73 8.17
C TRP A 59 11.36 14.89 9.44
N ILE A 60 10.70 15.30 10.52
CA ILE A 60 10.68 14.54 11.77
C ILE A 60 9.91 13.23 11.57
N ILE A 61 8.76 13.29 10.91
CA ILE A 61 7.94 12.11 10.57
C ILE A 61 8.75 11.14 9.69
N ALA A 62 9.44 11.66 8.67
CA ALA A 62 10.29 10.85 7.81
C ALA A 62 11.48 10.25 8.58
N GLY A 63 12.13 11.03 9.46
CA GLY A 63 13.22 10.56 10.32
C GLY A 63 12.78 9.45 11.28
N VAL A 64 11.65 9.62 11.94
CA VAL A 64 11.07 8.58 12.84
C VAL A 64 10.75 7.31 12.06
N ALA A 65 10.18 7.43 10.85
CA ALA A 65 9.89 6.29 10.00
C ALA A 65 11.18 5.57 9.54
N ALA A 66 12.22 6.32 9.17
CA ALA A 66 13.52 5.74 8.81
C ALA A 66 14.18 5.05 10.01
N LEU A 67 14.10 5.64 11.20
CA LEU A 67 14.59 5.01 12.44
C LEU A 67 13.81 3.73 12.78
N ALA A 68 12.50 3.71 12.56
CA ALA A 68 11.69 2.51 12.75
C ALA A 68 12.07 1.37 11.79
N LEU A 69 12.38 1.69 10.51
CA LEU A 69 12.92 0.72 9.54
C LEU A 69 14.30 0.19 9.99
N LEU A 70 15.19 1.05 10.48
CA LEU A 70 16.48 0.64 11.03
C LEU A 70 16.31 -0.24 12.27
N ALA A 71 15.39 0.10 13.17
CA ALA A 71 15.14 -0.65 14.40
C ALA A 71 14.69 -2.09 14.12
N VAL A 72 13.92 -2.33 13.06
CA VAL A 72 13.51 -3.68 12.65
C VAL A 72 14.69 -4.57 12.28
N LEU A 73 15.78 -4.00 11.76
CA LEU A 73 16.97 -4.76 11.37
C LEU A 73 17.73 -5.27 12.60
N ILE A 74 17.55 -4.63 13.77
CA ILE A 74 18.25 -4.99 15.01
C ILE A 74 17.72 -6.31 15.56
N PRO A 75 18.62 -7.31 15.83
CA PRO A 75 18.23 -8.53 16.53
C PRO A 75 17.63 -8.22 17.91
N GLY A 76 16.48 -8.82 18.21
CA GLY A 76 15.76 -8.58 19.46
C GLY A 76 14.62 -7.55 19.37
N ILE A 77 14.65 -6.62 18.40
CA ILE A 77 13.53 -5.70 18.10
C ILE A 77 12.71 -6.25 16.94
N GLY A 78 13.38 -6.59 15.84
CA GLY A 78 12.72 -7.15 14.65
C GLY A 78 12.52 -8.66 14.76
N VAL A 79 11.29 -9.10 14.45
CA VAL A 79 10.90 -10.50 14.42
C VAL A 79 11.07 -11.07 13.03
N ARG A 80 11.64 -12.28 12.93
CA ARG A 80 11.74 -13.01 11.67
C ARG A 80 10.45 -13.75 11.37
N VAL A 81 9.86 -13.47 10.22
CA VAL A 81 8.72 -14.21 9.67
C VAL A 81 9.07 -14.59 8.24
N ASN A 82 8.93 -15.85 7.88
CA ASN A 82 9.25 -16.39 6.55
C ASN A 82 10.67 -16.01 6.07
N GLY A 83 11.65 -16.07 6.99
CA GLY A 83 13.07 -15.80 6.68
C GLY A 83 13.47 -14.31 6.66
N ALA A 84 12.55 -13.36 6.73
CA ALA A 84 12.81 -11.92 6.68
C ALA A 84 12.44 -11.23 8.00
N ARG A 85 13.24 -10.23 8.39
CA ARG A 85 12.95 -9.37 9.55
C ARG A 85 12.24 -8.12 9.06
N ARG A 86 10.91 -8.07 9.22
CA ARG A 86 10.05 -6.97 8.73
C ARG A 86 9.04 -6.51 9.76
N TRP A 87 8.92 -7.24 10.87
CA TRP A 87 7.87 -7.06 11.84
C TRP A 87 8.43 -6.66 13.19
N VAL A 88 7.72 -5.77 13.88
CA VAL A 88 7.95 -5.43 15.28
C VAL A 88 6.79 -5.97 16.10
N GLU A 89 7.08 -6.66 17.21
CA GLU A 89 6.06 -7.06 18.17
C GLU A 89 5.77 -5.91 19.14
N LEU A 90 4.53 -5.46 19.13
CA LEU A 90 4.02 -4.44 20.03
C LEU A 90 3.03 -5.12 21.00
N GLY A 91 3.54 -5.98 21.86
CA GLY A 91 2.74 -6.81 22.76
C GLY A 91 1.90 -7.83 22.01
N LEU A 92 0.58 -7.69 22.03
CA LEU A 92 -0.33 -8.61 21.35
C LEU A 92 -0.44 -8.39 19.82
N MET A 93 0.19 -7.34 19.30
CA MET A 93 0.07 -6.92 17.90
C MET A 93 1.43 -6.98 17.21
N ARG A 94 1.42 -7.27 15.90
CA ARG A 94 2.58 -7.14 15.04
C ARG A 94 2.38 -5.97 14.10
N GLY A 95 3.35 -5.04 14.10
CA GLY A 95 3.39 -3.90 13.20
C GLY A 95 4.48 -4.07 12.14
N GLN A 96 4.23 -3.61 10.92
CA GLN A 96 5.23 -3.55 9.86
C GLN A 96 5.58 -2.08 9.60
N PRO A 97 6.76 -1.60 10.03
CA PRO A 97 7.15 -0.21 9.88
C PRO A 97 7.18 0.28 8.44
N SER A 98 7.53 -0.58 7.48
CA SER A 98 7.55 -0.23 6.06
C SER A 98 6.18 0.19 5.50
N GLU A 99 5.06 -0.26 6.08
CA GLU A 99 3.73 0.21 5.70
C GLU A 99 3.55 1.70 6.00
N LEU A 100 3.91 2.14 7.20
CA LEU A 100 3.83 3.56 7.58
C LEU A 100 4.93 4.40 6.94
N ALA A 101 6.11 3.82 6.71
CA ALA A 101 7.23 4.49 6.07
C ALA A 101 6.92 4.93 4.62
N LYS A 102 6.12 4.16 3.87
CA LYS A 102 5.61 4.57 2.54
C LYS A 102 4.86 5.91 2.61
N LEU A 103 3.96 6.05 3.58
CA LEU A 103 3.20 7.29 3.74
C LEU A 103 4.06 8.44 4.28
N ALA A 104 4.99 8.16 5.19
CA ALA A 104 5.94 9.15 5.69
C ALA A 104 6.82 9.72 4.55
N MET A 105 7.28 8.88 3.63
CA MET A 105 7.98 9.31 2.41
C MET A 105 7.08 10.19 1.52
N VAL A 106 5.82 9.78 1.29
CA VAL A 106 4.85 10.59 0.53
C VAL A 106 4.68 11.96 1.17
N PHE A 107 4.54 12.03 2.49
CA PHE A 107 4.37 13.27 3.22
C PHE A 107 5.61 14.18 3.11
N ALA A 108 6.82 13.61 3.28
CA ALA A 108 8.07 14.34 3.15
C ALA A 108 8.32 14.86 1.72
N LEU A 109 8.05 14.04 0.69
CA LEU A 109 8.17 14.45 -0.71
C LEU A 109 7.17 15.54 -1.08
N ALA A 110 5.92 15.44 -0.61
CA ALA A 110 4.91 16.47 -0.83
C ALA A 110 5.37 17.81 -0.23
N HIS A 111 5.90 17.80 0.99
CA HIS A 111 6.48 18.99 1.62
C HIS A 111 7.67 19.51 0.83
N TYR A 112 8.65 18.64 0.50
CA TYR A 112 9.85 19.03 -0.24
C TYR A 112 9.53 19.69 -1.58
N CYS A 113 8.68 19.06 -2.38
CA CYS A 113 8.26 19.60 -3.68
C CYS A 113 7.47 20.92 -3.52
N GLY A 114 6.66 21.03 -2.45
CA GLY A 114 5.90 22.25 -2.16
C GLY A 114 6.78 23.46 -1.85
N ILE A 115 7.86 23.29 -1.07
CA ILE A 115 8.79 24.40 -0.75
C ILE A 115 9.81 24.68 -1.87
N ASN A 116 10.13 23.68 -2.68
CA ASN A 116 11.12 23.80 -3.76
C ASN A 116 10.48 23.89 -5.16
N GLN A 117 9.21 24.28 -5.28
CA GLN A 117 8.46 24.26 -6.53
C GLN A 117 9.20 24.97 -7.69
N ARG A 118 9.80 26.13 -7.45
CA ARG A 118 10.56 26.87 -8.44
C ARG A 118 11.83 26.17 -8.89
N HIS A 119 12.40 25.29 -8.08
CA HIS A 119 13.65 24.57 -8.32
C HIS A 119 13.44 23.14 -8.83
N MET A 120 12.19 22.66 -8.93
CA MET A 120 11.90 21.30 -9.41
C MET A 120 12.43 21.01 -10.83
N PRO A 121 12.57 21.97 -11.74
CA PRO A 121 13.21 21.73 -13.03
C PRO A 121 14.74 21.58 -12.96
N SER A 122 15.40 21.85 -11.81
CA SER A 122 16.86 21.73 -11.67
C SER A 122 17.30 20.28 -11.42
N LEU A 123 18.53 19.94 -11.81
CA LEU A 123 19.09 18.60 -11.59
C LEU A 123 19.27 18.29 -10.11
N VAL A 124 19.92 19.19 -9.35
CA VAL A 124 20.29 18.90 -7.97
C VAL A 124 19.07 18.97 -7.05
N ARG A 125 18.43 20.14 -6.94
CA ARG A 125 17.31 20.34 -6.00
C ARG A 125 16.02 19.69 -6.47
N GLY A 126 15.78 19.63 -7.78
CA GLY A 126 14.54 19.06 -8.32
C GLY A 126 14.59 17.54 -8.53
N PHE A 127 15.78 16.95 -8.58
CA PHE A 127 15.91 15.54 -8.89
C PHE A 127 16.83 14.77 -7.92
N ILE A 128 18.14 15.13 -7.82
CA ILE A 128 19.10 14.34 -7.02
C ILE A 128 18.70 14.28 -5.55
N VAL A 129 18.39 15.41 -4.93
CA VAL A 129 18.06 15.48 -3.49
C VAL A 129 16.81 14.65 -3.16
N PRO A 130 15.65 14.83 -3.82
CA PRO A 130 14.48 14.00 -3.51
C PRO A 130 14.68 12.53 -3.91
N CYS A 131 15.43 12.21 -4.99
CA CYS A 131 15.80 10.84 -5.32
C CYS A 131 16.66 10.20 -4.24
N ALA A 132 17.57 10.93 -3.60
CA ALA A 132 18.33 10.43 -2.47
C ALA A 132 17.41 10.07 -1.28
N GLY A 133 16.37 10.87 -1.02
CA GLY A 133 15.35 10.55 -0.03
C GLY A 133 14.57 9.28 -0.37
N ILE A 134 14.10 9.15 -1.61
CA ILE A 134 13.40 7.94 -2.09
C ILE A 134 14.34 6.73 -2.00
N GLY A 135 15.60 6.89 -2.41
CA GLY A 135 16.64 5.87 -2.37
C GLY A 135 16.93 5.40 -0.94
N LEU A 136 17.00 6.32 0.02
CA LEU A 136 17.19 5.98 1.43
C LEU A 136 16.07 5.04 1.94
N PHE A 137 14.79 5.41 1.74
CA PHE A 137 13.67 4.55 2.12
C PHE A 137 13.69 3.22 1.37
N GLY A 138 13.96 3.25 0.05
CA GLY A 138 14.07 2.05 -0.77
C GLY A 138 15.16 1.11 -0.26
N LEU A 139 16.36 1.62 0.04
CA LEU A 139 17.49 0.82 0.56
C LEU A 139 17.17 0.22 1.94
N LEU A 140 16.56 0.98 2.85
CA LEU A 140 16.15 0.48 4.16
C LEU A 140 15.13 -0.67 4.02
N ILE A 141 14.15 -0.54 3.12
CA ILE A 141 13.15 -1.58 2.88
C ILE A 141 13.79 -2.80 2.17
N ILE A 142 14.75 -2.59 1.28
CA ILE A 142 15.53 -3.69 0.66
C ILE A 142 16.35 -4.44 1.72
N ALA A 143 16.89 -3.76 2.71
CA ALA A 143 17.60 -4.39 3.82
C ALA A 143 16.71 -5.29 4.69
N GLU A 144 15.36 -5.09 4.66
CA GLU A 144 14.34 -5.97 5.24
C GLU A 144 13.97 -7.15 4.32
N PRO A 145 14.73 -7.55 3.31
CA PRO A 145 14.48 -8.28 2.07
C PRO A 145 13.09 -8.06 1.42
N ASP A 146 12.51 -6.83 1.46
CA ASP A 146 11.21 -6.52 0.87
C ASP A 146 11.31 -5.71 -0.44
N PHE A 147 11.72 -6.39 -1.52
CA PHE A 147 11.89 -5.78 -2.84
C PHE A 147 10.61 -5.22 -3.45
N GLY A 148 9.46 -5.82 -3.19
CA GLY A 148 8.24 -5.33 -3.78
C GLY A 148 7.73 -4.06 -3.11
N THR A 149 7.81 -3.96 -1.78
CA THR A 149 7.48 -2.72 -1.07
C THR A 149 8.49 -1.62 -1.44
N ALA A 150 9.78 -1.95 -1.61
CA ALA A 150 10.79 -1.01 -2.10
C ALA A 150 10.48 -0.53 -3.53
N ALA A 151 10.13 -1.43 -4.44
CA ALA A 151 9.74 -1.08 -5.82
C ALA A 151 8.49 -0.19 -5.83
N LEU A 152 7.43 -0.56 -5.09
CA LEU A 152 6.22 0.26 -4.94
C LEU A 152 6.55 1.67 -4.43
N THR A 153 7.38 1.75 -3.38
CA THR A 153 7.83 3.02 -2.79
C THR A 153 8.58 3.87 -3.80
N GLY A 154 9.48 3.25 -4.57
CA GLY A 154 10.20 3.90 -5.66
C GLY A 154 9.28 4.44 -6.75
N VAL A 155 8.36 3.62 -7.25
CA VAL A 155 7.39 4.02 -8.29
C VAL A 155 6.52 5.19 -7.82
N VAL A 156 6.00 5.14 -6.60
CA VAL A 156 5.20 6.24 -6.02
C VAL A 156 6.04 7.50 -5.89
N GLY A 157 7.27 7.39 -5.36
CA GLY A 157 8.19 8.52 -5.22
C GLY A 157 8.51 9.18 -6.57
N PHE A 158 8.84 8.38 -7.59
CA PHE A 158 9.08 8.87 -8.96
C PHE A 158 7.84 9.52 -9.56
N ALA A 159 6.65 8.93 -9.41
CA ALA A 159 5.40 9.54 -9.87
C ALA A 159 5.16 10.90 -9.18
N MET A 160 5.44 11.01 -7.88
CA MET A 160 5.33 12.28 -7.17
C MET A 160 6.33 13.33 -7.66
N LEU A 161 7.57 12.95 -8.00
CA LEU A 161 8.55 13.86 -8.60
C LEU A 161 8.09 14.37 -9.96
N PHE A 162 7.52 13.49 -10.79
CA PHE A 162 6.92 13.86 -12.06
C PHE A 162 5.79 14.88 -11.88
N LEU A 163 4.85 14.58 -10.98
CA LEU A 163 3.74 15.50 -10.66
C LEU A 163 4.22 16.80 -10.02
N GLY A 164 5.34 16.77 -9.29
CA GLY A 164 6.01 17.92 -8.70
C GLY A 164 6.77 18.80 -9.68
N GLY A 165 6.90 18.38 -10.95
CA GLY A 165 7.53 19.15 -12.02
C GLY A 165 9.01 18.84 -12.28
N ALA A 166 9.52 17.68 -11.84
CA ALA A 166 10.85 17.21 -12.21
C ALA A 166 10.95 16.92 -13.71
N ARG A 167 12.09 17.23 -14.31
CA ARG A 167 12.28 17.06 -15.76
C ARG A 167 12.45 15.60 -16.16
N LEU A 168 11.69 15.13 -17.15
CA LEU A 168 11.75 13.77 -17.70
C LEU A 168 13.15 13.36 -18.15
N ARG A 169 13.96 14.30 -18.64
CA ARG A 169 15.35 14.04 -19.08
C ARG A 169 16.25 13.43 -18.00
N TYR A 170 15.93 13.69 -16.70
CA TYR A 170 16.65 13.11 -15.57
C TYR A 170 15.95 11.84 -15.08
N MET A 171 14.62 11.84 -15.11
CA MET A 171 13.81 10.74 -14.62
C MET A 171 13.92 9.49 -15.48
N VAL A 172 13.85 9.63 -16.81
CA VAL A 172 13.86 8.47 -17.73
C VAL A 172 15.17 7.67 -17.64
N PRO A 173 16.37 8.28 -17.72
CA PRO A 173 17.61 7.49 -17.57
C PRO A 173 17.73 6.82 -16.20
N THR A 174 17.30 7.49 -15.14
CA THR A 174 17.36 6.92 -13.77
C THR A 174 16.33 5.80 -13.61
N ALA A 175 15.13 5.92 -14.15
CA ALA A 175 14.13 4.86 -14.15
C ALA A 175 14.61 3.63 -14.92
N LEU A 176 15.22 3.82 -16.10
CA LEU A 176 15.81 2.73 -16.90
C LEU A 176 16.98 2.08 -16.16
N GLY A 177 17.86 2.88 -15.56
CA GLY A 177 18.96 2.37 -14.73
C GLY A 177 18.45 1.60 -13.50
N GLY A 178 17.44 2.12 -12.80
CA GLY A 178 16.79 1.44 -11.67
C GLY A 178 16.11 0.14 -12.07
N LEU A 179 15.43 0.11 -13.23
CA LEU A 179 14.84 -1.10 -13.79
C LEU A 179 15.91 -2.13 -14.15
N GLY A 180 17.03 -1.70 -14.75
CA GLY A 180 18.18 -2.56 -15.04
C GLY A 180 18.79 -3.17 -13.77
N LEU A 181 19.00 -2.35 -12.72
CA LEU A 181 19.48 -2.83 -11.42
C LEU A 181 18.50 -3.80 -10.76
N PHE A 182 17.20 -3.52 -10.85
CA PHE A 182 16.17 -4.43 -10.36
C PHE A 182 16.19 -5.77 -11.11
N ALA A 183 16.28 -5.74 -12.43
CA ALA A 183 16.39 -6.93 -13.26
C ALA A 183 17.64 -7.76 -12.91
N LEU A 184 18.79 -7.11 -12.72
CA LEU A 184 20.03 -7.75 -12.27
C LEU A 184 19.87 -8.38 -10.88
N ALA A 185 19.24 -7.67 -9.93
CA ALA A 185 19.00 -8.19 -8.58
C ALA A 185 18.05 -9.40 -8.58
N VAL A 186 17.09 -9.45 -9.49
CA VAL A 186 16.22 -10.61 -9.68
C VAL A 186 17.01 -11.77 -10.32
N TRP A 187 17.81 -11.49 -11.33
CA TRP A 187 18.62 -12.50 -12.02
C TRP A 187 19.60 -13.20 -11.07
N HIS A 188 20.26 -12.45 -10.17
CA HIS A 188 21.22 -13.00 -9.22
C HIS A 188 20.58 -13.76 -8.05
N ASP A 189 19.29 -13.62 -7.81
CA ASP A 189 18.59 -14.32 -6.73
C ASP A 189 17.79 -15.50 -7.29
N PRO A 190 18.22 -16.76 -7.03
CA PRO A 190 17.55 -17.94 -7.57
C PRO A 190 16.07 -18.06 -7.19
N VAL A 191 15.72 -17.61 -5.98
CA VAL A 191 14.32 -17.64 -5.49
C VAL A 191 13.44 -16.69 -6.26
N ARG A 192 13.94 -15.48 -6.54
CA ARG A 192 13.19 -14.47 -7.31
C ARG A 192 13.11 -14.82 -8.78
N PHE A 193 14.23 -15.24 -9.35
CA PHE A 193 14.26 -15.71 -10.74
C PHE A 193 13.31 -16.90 -10.93
N GLY A 194 13.34 -17.86 -9.99
CA GLY A 194 12.42 -18.99 -9.97
C GLY A 194 10.94 -18.59 -9.94
N ARG A 195 10.57 -17.50 -9.25
CA ARG A 195 9.17 -16.98 -9.28
C ARG A 195 8.77 -16.44 -10.64
N ILE A 196 9.70 -15.83 -11.40
CA ILE A 196 9.43 -15.33 -12.74
C ILE A 196 9.30 -16.50 -13.72
N THR A 197 10.21 -17.46 -13.67
CA THR A 197 10.13 -18.64 -14.54
C THR A 197 8.90 -19.49 -14.26
N ALA A 198 8.54 -19.66 -12.99
CA ALA A 198 7.32 -20.35 -12.60
C ALA A 198 6.05 -19.61 -13.03
N PHE A 199 6.07 -18.28 -13.05
CA PHE A 199 4.96 -17.47 -13.57
C PHE A 199 4.80 -17.63 -15.09
N LEU A 200 5.89 -17.77 -15.84
CA LEU A 200 5.83 -17.92 -17.29
C LEU A 200 5.27 -19.29 -17.73
N ASP A 201 5.43 -20.31 -16.89
CA ASP A 201 4.85 -21.65 -17.12
C ASP A 201 4.28 -22.19 -15.81
N VAL A 202 3.06 -21.74 -15.51
CA VAL A 202 2.35 -22.08 -14.25
C VAL A 202 2.03 -23.58 -14.20
N GLU A 203 1.69 -24.20 -15.32
CA GLU A 203 1.30 -25.61 -15.36
C GLU A 203 2.49 -26.55 -15.09
N ALA A 204 3.63 -26.28 -15.72
CA ALA A 204 4.85 -27.07 -15.47
C ALA A 204 5.38 -26.90 -14.04
N ASN A 205 5.15 -25.76 -13.39
CA ASN A 205 5.64 -25.43 -12.05
C ASN A 205 4.55 -25.51 -10.97
N ARG A 206 3.40 -26.14 -11.26
CA ARG A 206 2.23 -26.19 -10.37
C ARG A 206 2.48 -26.84 -9.01
N ALA A 207 3.46 -27.70 -8.89
CA ALA A 207 3.83 -28.40 -7.64
C ALA A 207 4.85 -27.63 -6.81
N ASP A 208 5.56 -26.64 -7.41
CA ASP A 208 6.68 -25.93 -6.80
C ASP A 208 6.46 -24.41 -6.78
N GLY A 209 7.23 -23.67 -7.58
CA GLY A 209 7.30 -22.20 -7.56
C GLY A 209 6.01 -21.48 -7.96
N ALA A 210 5.11 -22.13 -8.72
CA ALA A 210 3.82 -21.60 -9.13
C ALA A 210 2.65 -22.13 -8.30
N TYR A 211 2.89 -22.95 -7.27
CA TYR A 211 1.83 -23.62 -6.50
C TYR A 211 0.74 -22.66 -6.01
N GLN A 212 1.12 -21.55 -5.38
CA GLN A 212 0.16 -20.55 -4.88
C GLN A 212 -0.68 -19.94 -6.00
N LEU A 213 -0.05 -19.61 -7.11
CA LEU A 213 -0.74 -19.02 -8.27
C LEU A 213 -1.67 -20.04 -8.93
N PHE A 214 -1.21 -21.27 -9.08
CA PHE A 214 -2.03 -22.35 -9.62
C PHE A 214 -3.29 -22.60 -8.76
N GLN A 215 -3.14 -22.67 -7.44
CA GLN A 215 -4.27 -22.82 -6.52
C GLN A 215 -5.22 -21.61 -6.57
N ALA A 216 -4.71 -20.38 -6.75
CA ALA A 216 -5.53 -19.19 -6.89
C ALA A 216 -6.36 -19.23 -8.19
N ILE A 217 -5.76 -19.68 -9.30
CA ILE A 217 -6.49 -19.86 -10.58
C ILE A 217 -7.57 -20.93 -10.45
N LEU A 218 -7.27 -22.05 -9.76
CA LEU A 218 -8.26 -23.08 -9.48
C LEU A 218 -9.42 -22.57 -8.62
N ALA A 219 -9.12 -21.69 -7.64
CA ALA A 219 -10.15 -21.05 -6.82
C ALA A 219 -11.15 -20.26 -7.68
N PHE A 220 -10.67 -19.41 -8.59
CA PHE A 220 -11.53 -18.68 -9.52
C PHE A 220 -12.30 -19.62 -10.45
N ALA A 221 -11.65 -20.67 -10.97
CA ALA A 221 -12.29 -21.63 -11.86
C ALA A 221 -13.40 -22.41 -11.16
N SER A 222 -13.21 -22.80 -9.91
CA SER A 222 -14.23 -23.52 -9.14
C SER A 222 -15.40 -22.64 -8.70
N GLY A 223 -15.14 -21.33 -8.46
CA GLY A 223 -16.19 -20.40 -8.07
C GLY A 223 -17.14 -20.01 -9.20
N GLY A 224 -16.69 -20.01 -10.46
CA GLY A 224 -17.52 -19.68 -11.62
C GLY A 224 -18.20 -18.32 -11.49
N LEU A 225 -19.48 -18.24 -11.91
CA LEU A 225 -20.24 -16.98 -11.86
C LEU A 225 -20.78 -16.66 -10.46
N ASP A 226 -21.35 -17.64 -9.78
CA ASP A 226 -22.16 -17.45 -8.56
C ASP A 226 -21.42 -17.86 -7.28
N GLY A 227 -20.25 -18.48 -7.40
CA GLY A 227 -19.47 -19.00 -6.28
C GLY A 227 -19.99 -20.36 -5.77
N VAL A 228 -19.17 -21.01 -4.93
CA VAL A 228 -19.54 -22.27 -4.26
C VAL A 228 -20.32 -22.05 -2.96
N GLY A 229 -20.49 -20.80 -2.55
CA GLY A 229 -21.09 -20.38 -1.28
C GLY A 229 -20.06 -20.17 -0.16
N LEU A 230 -20.39 -19.28 0.77
CA LEU A 230 -19.55 -18.97 1.94
C LEU A 230 -19.29 -20.22 2.77
N GLY A 231 -18.02 -20.47 3.12
CA GLY A 231 -17.59 -21.61 3.91
C GLY A 231 -17.44 -22.92 3.13
N ASN A 232 -17.85 -22.97 1.86
CA ASN A 232 -17.75 -24.18 1.03
C ASN A 232 -16.50 -24.21 0.14
N GLY A 233 -15.65 -23.17 0.22
CA GLY A 233 -14.39 -23.11 -0.51
C GLY A 233 -13.42 -24.24 -0.08
N ARG A 234 -12.82 -24.91 -1.05
CA ARG A 234 -11.83 -25.96 -0.81
C ARG A 234 -10.42 -25.40 -0.59
N GLN A 235 -10.11 -24.30 -1.27
CA GLN A 235 -8.76 -23.72 -1.25
C GLN A 235 -8.37 -23.17 0.13
N GLN A 236 -9.34 -22.73 0.92
CA GLN A 236 -9.14 -22.30 2.30
C GLN A 236 -8.77 -23.46 3.26
N MET A 237 -9.07 -24.71 2.90
CA MET A 237 -8.74 -25.90 3.71
C MET A 237 -7.28 -26.32 3.56
N ALA A 238 -6.33 -25.37 3.74
CA ALA A 238 -4.89 -25.55 3.68
C ALA A 238 -4.28 -25.84 2.28
N PHE A 239 -5.06 -25.82 1.20
CA PHE A 239 -4.52 -25.97 -0.15
C PHE A 239 -3.86 -24.70 -0.65
N LEU A 240 -4.36 -23.50 -0.29
CA LEU A 240 -3.78 -22.22 -0.69
C LEU A 240 -3.01 -21.61 0.49
N PRO A 241 -1.65 -21.58 0.46
CA PRO A 241 -0.86 -20.88 1.45
C PRO A 241 -1.17 -19.37 1.44
N GLU A 242 -1.18 -18.74 2.64
CA GLU A 242 -1.46 -17.31 2.81
C GLU A 242 -2.83 -16.88 2.23
N ALA A 243 -3.82 -17.80 2.23
CA ALA A 243 -5.17 -17.56 1.74
C ALA A 243 -5.86 -16.38 2.43
N HIS A 244 -5.57 -16.12 3.71
CA HIS A 244 -6.18 -15.05 4.50
C HIS A 244 -5.42 -13.71 4.42
N THR A 245 -4.23 -13.68 3.82
CA THR A 245 -3.39 -12.48 3.65
C THR A 245 -3.32 -12.07 2.19
N ASP A 246 -2.36 -12.58 1.44
CA ASP A 246 -2.00 -12.11 0.11
C ASP A 246 -2.91 -12.64 -1.00
N PHE A 247 -3.53 -13.81 -0.78
CA PHE A 247 -4.40 -14.50 -1.73
C PHE A 247 -5.88 -14.52 -1.35
N ILE A 248 -6.30 -13.68 -0.40
CA ILE A 248 -7.69 -13.65 0.07
C ILE A 248 -8.70 -13.37 -1.05
N PHE A 249 -8.28 -12.64 -2.08
CA PHE A 249 -9.13 -12.34 -3.23
C PHE A 249 -9.46 -13.58 -4.09
N ALA A 250 -8.59 -14.60 -4.07
CA ALA A 250 -8.90 -15.89 -4.69
C ALA A 250 -10.04 -16.60 -3.96
N ILE A 251 -10.07 -16.50 -2.62
CA ILE A 251 -11.18 -17.05 -1.81
C ILE A 251 -12.49 -16.28 -2.07
N VAL A 252 -12.41 -14.93 -2.26
CA VAL A 252 -13.59 -14.16 -2.72
C VAL A 252 -14.12 -14.73 -4.03
N GLY A 253 -13.23 -15.05 -4.98
CA GLY A 253 -13.60 -15.63 -6.27
C GLY A 253 -14.17 -17.04 -6.15
N GLU A 254 -13.62 -17.90 -5.28
CA GLU A 254 -14.11 -19.24 -5.06
C GLU A 254 -15.51 -19.24 -4.39
N GLU A 255 -15.64 -18.50 -3.28
CA GLU A 255 -16.85 -18.56 -2.47
C GLU A 255 -18.02 -17.73 -3.01
N LEU A 256 -17.74 -16.54 -3.54
CA LEU A 256 -18.75 -15.57 -3.98
C LEU A 256 -18.84 -15.41 -5.50
N GLY A 257 -17.90 -16.00 -6.25
CA GLY A 257 -17.92 -16.01 -7.70
C GLY A 257 -17.53 -14.69 -8.37
N LEU A 258 -17.76 -14.64 -9.68
CA LEU A 258 -17.34 -13.54 -10.55
C LEU A 258 -18.04 -12.22 -10.20
N TRP A 259 -19.32 -12.24 -9.86
CA TRP A 259 -20.07 -11.00 -9.59
C TRP A 259 -19.50 -10.21 -8.43
N PHE A 260 -19.13 -10.87 -7.35
CA PHE A 260 -18.53 -10.20 -6.18
C PHE A 260 -17.08 -9.77 -6.43
N THR A 261 -16.32 -10.53 -7.21
CA THR A 261 -14.97 -10.11 -7.61
C THR A 261 -15.01 -8.85 -8.47
N LEU A 262 -15.91 -8.78 -9.46
CA LEU A 262 -16.12 -7.58 -10.28
C LEU A 262 -16.63 -6.40 -9.45
N ALA A 263 -17.55 -6.64 -8.52
CA ALA A 263 -18.03 -5.59 -7.62
C ALA A 263 -16.91 -5.03 -6.74
N ALA A 264 -16.02 -5.88 -6.22
CA ALA A 264 -14.85 -5.43 -5.45
C ALA A 264 -13.86 -4.62 -6.30
N VAL A 265 -13.53 -5.09 -7.51
CA VAL A 265 -12.68 -4.35 -8.47
C VAL A 265 -13.31 -3.00 -8.82
N THR A 266 -14.62 -2.99 -9.08
CA THR A 266 -15.36 -1.75 -9.36
C THR A 266 -15.33 -0.80 -8.17
N ALA A 267 -15.44 -1.30 -6.93
CA ALA A 267 -15.36 -0.47 -5.72
C ALA A 267 -13.97 0.19 -5.58
N PHE A 268 -12.87 -0.53 -5.90
CA PHE A 268 -11.54 0.07 -5.96
C PHE A 268 -11.44 1.13 -7.05
N ALA A 269 -11.94 0.86 -8.25
CA ALA A 269 -11.95 1.82 -9.36
C ALA A 269 -12.73 3.09 -9.00
N VAL A 270 -13.92 2.96 -8.44
CA VAL A 270 -14.76 4.09 -7.99
C VAL A 270 -14.04 4.91 -6.91
N LEU A 271 -13.41 4.24 -5.93
CA LEU A 271 -12.67 4.92 -4.87
C LEU A 271 -11.49 5.73 -5.44
N PHE A 272 -10.74 5.15 -6.37
CA PHE A 272 -9.62 5.81 -7.03
C PHE A 272 -10.07 6.97 -7.92
N CYS A 273 -11.09 6.76 -8.78
CA CYS A 273 -11.65 7.80 -9.64
C CYS A 273 -12.23 8.97 -8.85
N ALA A 274 -12.93 8.68 -7.75
CA ALA A 274 -13.44 9.72 -6.86
C ALA A 274 -12.31 10.54 -6.23
N GLY A 275 -11.22 9.87 -5.81
CA GLY A 275 -10.01 10.53 -5.32
C GLY A 275 -9.35 11.41 -6.39
N LEU A 276 -9.19 10.92 -7.62
CA LEU A 276 -8.65 11.70 -8.75
C LEU A 276 -9.50 12.92 -9.06
N ALA A 277 -10.83 12.77 -9.10
CA ALA A 277 -11.73 13.89 -9.31
C ALA A 277 -11.59 14.95 -8.21
N HIS A 278 -11.33 14.51 -6.98
CA HIS A 278 -11.13 15.42 -5.85
C HIS A 278 -9.80 16.18 -5.94
N LEU A 279 -8.73 15.61 -6.50
CA LEU A 279 -7.43 16.27 -6.70
C LEU A 279 -7.52 17.58 -7.47
N ARG A 280 -8.50 17.73 -8.37
CA ARG A 280 -8.72 18.99 -9.13
C ARG A 280 -9.04 20.18 -8.24
N ARG A 281 -9.40 19.97 -6.98
CA ARG A 281 -9.75 21.02 -6.01
C ARG A 281 -8.60 21.37 -5.07
N ALA A 282 -7.40 20.79 -5.27
CA ALA A 282 -6.26 21.03 -4.41
C ALA A 282 -5.83 22.52 -4.42
N PRO A 283 -5.75 23.18 -3.26
CA PRO A 283 -5.45 24.61 -3.17
C PRO A 283 -3.96 24.91 -3.38
N ASN A 284 -3.09 23.96 -3.12
CA ASN A 284 -1.65 24.10 -3.22
C ASN A 284 -0.97 22.78 -3.63
N LEU A 285 0.30 22.88 -4.03
CA LEU A 285 1.08 21.72 -4.49
C LEU A 285 1.31 20.69 -3.40
N PHE A 286 1.47 21.10 -2.14
CA PHE A 286 1.64 20.16 -1.02
C PHE A 286 0.42 19.26 -0.86
N GLY A 287 -0.77 19.83 -0.73
CA GLY A 287 -2.03 19.08 -0.61
C GLY A 287 -2.30 18.19 -1.83
N TYR A 288 -2.02 18.72 -3.04
CA TYR A 288 -2.13 17.94 -4.27
C TYR A 288 -1.23 16.71 -4.26
N LEU A 289 0.07 16.86 -3.96
CA LEU A 289 1.03 15.78 -3.98
C LEU A 289 0.80 14.78 -2.84
N LEU A 290 0.44 15.24 -1.65
CA LEU A 290 0.11 14.37 -0.52
C LEU A 290 -1.06 13.45 -0.86
N MET A 291 -2.12 14.04 -1.41
CA MET A 291 -3.29 13.26 -1.81
C MET A 291 -3.01 12.36 -3.01
N ALA A 292 -2.29 12.85 -4.03
CA ALA A 292 -1.92 12.06 -5.20
C ALA A 292 -1.02 10.87 -4.83
N GLY A 293 0.01 11.08 -4.00
CA GLY A 293 0.89 10.03 -3.52
C GLY A 293 0.14 8.97 -2.68
N SER A 294 -0.77 9.42 -1.82
CA SER A 294 -1.61 8.51 -1.01
C SER A 294 -2.56 7.67 -1.88
N LEU A 295 -3.18 8.27 -2.89
CA LEU A 295 -4.03 7.53 -3.85
C LEU A 295 -3.21 6.57 -4.70
N LEU A 296 -2.00 6.95 -5.12
CA LEU A 296 -1.09 6.07 -5.87
C LEU A 296 -0.67 4.86 -5.03
N LEU A 297 -0.37 5.04 -3.73
CA LEU A 297 -0.08 3.92 -2.83
C LEU A 297 -1.25 2.93 -2.81
N LEU A 298 -2.46 3.42 -2.60
CA LEU A 298 -3.66 2.59 -2.56
C LEU A 298 -3.90 1.89 -3.90
N ALA A 299 -3.87 2.62 -5.00
CA ALA A 299 -4.16 2.09 -6.33
C ALA A 299 -3.13 1.05 -6.77
N LEU A 300 -1.83 1.36 -6.66
CA LEU A 300 -0.77 0.44 -7.10
C LEU A 300 -0.73 -0.81 -6.23
N GLN A 301 -0.91 -0.69 -4.91
CA GLN A 301 -0.96 -1.86 -4.03
C GLN A 301 -2.15 -2.76 -4.36
N SER A 302 -3.33 -2.19 -4.63
CA SER A 302 -4.51 -2.95 -5.07
C SER A 302 -4.26 -3.62 -6.43
N LEU A 303 -3.76 -2.87 -7.41
CA LEU A 303 -3.49 -3.39 -8.76
C LEU A 303 -2.45 -4.51 -8.76
N ILE A 304 -1.37 -4.38 -7.97
CA ILE A 304 -0.35 -5.41 -7.86
C ILE A 304 -0.94 -6.68 -7.24
N ASN A 305 -1.67 -6.57 -6.11
CA ASN A 305 -2.28 -7.75 -5.51
C ASN A 305 -3.29 -8.42 -6.44
N LEU A 306 -4.22 -7.66 -7.02
CA LEU A 306 -5.19 -8.20 -7.99
C LEU A 306 -4.49 -8.85 -9.18
N GLY A 307 -3.45 -8.20 -9.73
CA GLY A 307 -2.66 -8.75 -10.83
C GLY A 307 -1.92 -10.04 -10.49
N VAL A 308 -1.39 -10.15 -9.27
CA VAL A 308 -0.75 -11.38 -8.78
C VAL A 308 -1.76 -12.51 -8.63
N VAL A 309 -2.87 -12.25 -7.95
CA VAL A 309 -3.87 -13.29 -7.63
C VAL A 309 -4.59 -13.80 -8.90
N THR A 310 -4.78 -12.94 -9.90
CA THR A 310 -5.37 -13.31 -11.20
C THR A 310 -4.36 -13.90 -12.20
N GLY A 311 -3.10 -14.06 -11.82
CA GLY A 311 -2.09 -14.58 -12.73
C GLY A 311 -1.63 -13.61 -13.82
N SER A 312 -1.86 -12.31 -13.65
CA SER A 312 -1.40 -11.27 -14.57
C SER A 312 0.01 -10.75 -14.22
N LEU A 313 0.46 -10.98 -12.99
CA LEU A 313 1.77 -10.59 -12.48
C LEU A 313 2.42 -11.75 -11.71
N PRO A 314 3.76 -11.81 -11.65
CA PRO A 314 4.47 -12.84 -10.90
C PRO A 314 4.17 -12.75 -9.40
N THR A 315 4.20 -13.88 -8.72
CA THR A 315 3.84 -14.01 -7.31
C THR A 315 4.65 -13.09 -6.42
N LYS A 316 3.94 -12.23 -5.68
CA LYS A 316 4.47 -11.28 -4.72
C LYS A 316 3.50 -11.18 -3.54
N GLY A 317 4.01 -11.36 -2.34
CA GLY A 317 3.26 -11.16 -1.10
C GLY A 317 3.01 -9.67 -0.86
N MET A 318 1.81 -9.20 -1.14
CA MET A 318 1.33 -7.85 -0.81
C MET A 318 -0.15 -7.93 -0.45
N SER A 319 -0.50 -7.39 0.72
CA SER A 319 -1.89 -7.40 1.19
C SER A 319 -2.79 -6.54 0.31
N LEU A 320 -3.99 -7.03 -0.01
CA LEU A 320 -5.02 -6.24 -0.69
C LEU A 320 -5.62 -5.22 0.28
N PRO A 321 -5.61 -3.91 -0.03
CA PRO A 321 -6.19 -2.87 0.80
C PRO A 321 -7.62 -3.19 1.26
N PHE A 322 -7.94 -2.94 2.53
CA PHE A 322 -9.23 -3.16 3.19
C PHE A 322 -9.68 -4.62 3.35
N ILE A 323 -9.32 -5.53 2.45
CA ILE A 323 -9.83 -6.91 2.41
C ILE A 323 -8.91 -7.88 3.16
N SER A 324 -7.58 -7.81 2.89
CA SER A 324 -6.62 -8.75 3.48
C SER A 324 -6.51 -8.63 5.00
N TYR A 325 -6.22 -9.77 5.64
CA TYR A 325 -5.77 -9.75 7.03
C TYR A 325 -4.40 -9.09 7.12
N GLY A 326 -4.33 -7.96 7.85
CA GLY A 326 -3.07 -7.23 8.00
C GLY A 326 -3.27 -5.90 8.73
N GLY A 327 -2.91 -5.87 10.02
CA GLY A 327 -3.15 -4.71 10.87
C GLY A 327 -2.48 -3.43 10.35
N SER A 328 -1.19 -3.47 10.04
CA SER A 328 -0.43 -2.28 9.58
C SER A 328 -0.95 -1.72 8.27
N ASN A 329 -1.31 -2.62 7.32
CA ASN A 329 -1.91 -2.19 6.06
C ASN A 329 -3.27 -1.52 6.29
N LEU A 330 -4.09 -2.09 7.17
CA LEU A 330 -5.41 -1.51 7.48
C LEU A 330 -5.29 -0.14 8.16
N LEU A 331 -4.31 0.03 9.07
CA LEU A 331 -4.01 1.33 9.68
C LEU A 331 -3.59 2.36 8.62
N LEU A 332 -2.71 1.99 7.69
CA LEU A 332 -2.33 2.83 6.55
C LEU A 332 -3.55 3.25 5.73
N MET A 333 -4.43 2.29 5.40
CA MET A 333 -5.65 2.57 4.63
C MET A 333 -6.60 3.48 5.41
N GLY A 334 -6.71 3.31 6.73
CA GLY A 334 -7.46 4.21 7.62
C GLY A 334 -6.95 5.65 7.55
N ILE A 335 -5.62 5.83 7.60
CA ILE A 335 -4.98 7.15 7.47
C ILE A 335 -5.26 7.75 6.08
N ILE A 336 -5.11 6.98 5.00
CA ILE A 336 -5.37 7.45 3.63
C ILE A 336 -6.82 7.91 3.47
N ILE A 337 -7.78 7.14 3.96
CA ILE A 337 -9.19 7.55 3.95
C ILE A 337 -9.41 8.79 4.83
N GLY A 338 -8.74 8.88 5.98
CA GLY A 338 -8.74 10.07 6.83
C GLY A 338 -8.24 11.32 6.09
N LEU A 339 -7.16 11.20 5.29
CA LEU A 339 -6.65 12.27 4.43
C LEU A 339 -7.67 12.69 3.36
N VAL A 340 -8.36 11.73 2.73
CA VAL A 340 -9.44 12.03 1.77
C VAL A 340 -10.55 12.86 2.42
N PHE A 341 -11.00 12.49 3.62
CA PHE A 341 -12.02 13.26 4.34
C PHE A 341 -11.52 14.62 4.81
N ASN A 342 -10.25 14.71 5.23
CA ASN A 342 -9.60 15.94 5.63
C ASN A 342 -9.57 16.95 4.47
N THR A 343 -8.99 16.53 3.35
CA THR A 343 -8.87 17.39 2.16
C THR A 343 -10.23 17.79 1.62
N ARG A 344 -11.23 16.89 1.66
CA ARG A 344 -12.60 17.25 1.26
C ARG A 344 -13.16 18.36 2.14
N ARG A 345 -12.93 18.32 3.44
CA ARG A 345 -13.41 19.33 4.38
C ARG A 345 -12.67 20.65 4.20
N GLU A 346 -11.34 20.62 4.10
CA GLU A 346 -10.51 21.83 4.00
C GLU A 346 -10.65 22.53 2.64
N TRP A 347 -10.63 21.75 1.54
CA TRP A 347 -10.72 22.33 0.18
C TRP A 347 -12.13 22.78 -0.21
N SER A 348 -13.14 22.45 0.58
CA SER A 348 -14.52 22.93 0.38
C SER A 348 -14.83 24.20 1.18
N ARG A 349 -13.91 24.64 2.05
CA ARG A 349 -14.07 25.91 2.77
C ARG A 349 -13.84 27.07 1.80
N PRO A 350 -14.73 28.07 1.74
CA PRO A 350 -14.43 29.29 1.00
C PRO A 350 -13.13 29.88 1.55
N ASN A 351 -12.22 30.31 0.65
CA ASN A 351 -10.98 31.00 1.01
C ASN A 351 -11.32 32.28 1.80
N LEU A 352 -11.46 32.14 3.12
CA LEU A 352 -11.34 33.27 4.00
C LEU A 352 -9.85 33.61 3.95
N ALA A 353 -9.55 34.78 3.35
CA ALA A 353 -8.20 35.32 3.24
C ALA A 353 -7.45 35.11 4.57
N PRO A 354 -6.19 34.68 4.55
CA PRO A 354 -5.45 34.40 5.78
C PRO A 354 -5.48 35.67 6.63
N LYS A 355 -6.01 35.57 7.87
CA LYS A 355 -6.08 36.67 8.84
C LYS A 355 -4.75 37.40 9.08
N ARG A 356 -3.63 36.85 8.65
CA ARG A 356 -2.29 37.47 8.70
C ARG A 356 -2.07 38.56 7.68
N ALA A 357 -2.70 38.49 6.50
CA ALA A 357 -2.53 39.53 5.49
C ALA A 357 -3.26 40.85 5.84
N LEU A 358 -4.24 40.82 6.73
CA LEU A 358 -4.97 42.00 7.19
C LEU A 358 -4.26 42.72 8.36
N MET A 359 -3.31 42.10 9.05
CA MET A 359 -2.52 42.76 10.11
C MET A 359 -1.30 43.52 9.60
N GLU A 360 -0.78 43.17 8.40
CA GLU A 360 0.37 43.88 7.81
C GLU A 360 0.00 45.12 6.99
N VAL A 361 -1.30 45.36 6.72
CA VAL A 361 -1.79 46.57 6.01
C VAL A 361 -2.26 47.65 7.01
N SER A 362 -2.34 47.34 8.30
CA SER A 362 -2.76 48.25 9.36
C SER A 362 -1.63 48.65 10.32
N ALA A 363 -0.37 48.38 9.99
CA ALA A 363 0.84 48.86 10.63
C ALA A 363 1.70 49.60 9.61
#